data_77f00344ee7d8d9de788da84e9da2ac5
#
_entry.id   77f00344ee7d8d9de788da84e9da2ac5
#
_cell.length_a   1.000
_cell.length_b   1.000
_cell.length_c   1.000
_cell.angle_alpha   90.00
_cell.angle_beta   90.00
_cell.angle_gamma   90.00
#
_symmetry.space_group_name_H-M   'P 1'
#
loop_
_entity.id
_entity.type
_entity.pdbx_description
1 polymer ?
#
loop_
_entity_poly.entity_id
_entity_poly.type
_entity_poly.pdbx_seq_one_letter_code
_entity_poly.pdbx_strand_id
1 'polypeptide(L)'
;MREKDVRGDGGDGPMPAPAAPRTPRRVALVSVGARGVRSAADHLLADLAEALPVYARMACVEPPEVTKAPRPGQGAVVLGCESRADAPPARLVDLLEGSGGGLAPGMRVYALSVTGLYEPERALPSLDAIGQACSASGARWMGGVAVGGGELVLPTAGTPRMGIWRRQRSEAVDRLIMAILSGAEAGVILARPPVPKWGYRLARRIGTGPEAPA
;
A
#
# COMPACT_ATOMS: atom_id res chain seq x y z
N MET A 1 -27.80 -63.84 -11.08
CA MET A 1 -26.92 -63.03 -10.25
C MET A 1 -26.13 -62.12 -11.21
N ARG A 2 -26.59 -60.86 -11.39
CA ARG A 2 -26.02 -59.91 -12.39
C ARG A 2 -25.19 -58.88 -11.66
N GLU A 3 -23.92 -58.89 -11.92
CA GLU A 3 -22.92 -57.95 -11.42
C GLU A 3 -23.10 -56.63 -12.16
N LYS A 4 -23.37 -55.52 -11.46
CA LYS A 4 -23.44 -54.17 -11.97
C LYS A 4 -22.06 -53.53 -11.95
N ASP A 5 -21.44 -53.37 -13.09
CA ASP A 5 -20.28 -52.53 -13.32
C ASP A 5 -20.66 -51.07 -13.04
N VAL A 6 -20.17 -50.51 -11.95
CA VAL A 6 -20.18 -49.04 -11.68
C VAL A 6 -18.87 -48.45 -12.21
N ARG A 7 -18.87 -47.99 -13.46
CA ARG A 7 -17.82 -47.13 -13.98
C ARG A 7 -17.96 -45.74 -13.36
N GLY A 8 -17.10 -45.42 -12.43
CA GLY A 8 -16.91 -44.06 -11.93
C GLY A 8 -16.26 -43.22 -13.02
N ASP A 9 -17.01 -42.33 -13.62
CA ASP A 9 -16.53 -41.29 -14.51
C ASP A 9 -15.91 -40.18 -13.65
N GLY A 10 -14.60 -40.29 -13.37
CA GLY A 10 -13.79 -39.28 -12.73
C GLY A 10 -13.42 -38.18 -13.71
N GLY A 11 -14.33 -37.26 -13.95
CA GLY A 11 -14.08 -36.06 -14.75
C GLY A 11 -13.08 -35.13 -14.10
N ASP A 12 -11.80 -35.48 -14.19
CA ASP A 12 -10.68 -34.58 -13.87
C ASP A 12 -10.43 -33.63 -15.07
N GLY A 13 -11.39 -32.69 -15.24
CA GLY A 13 -11.22 -31.61 -16.19
C GLY A 13 -10.05 -30.71 -15.75
N PRO A 14 -9.17 -30.27 -16.66
CA PRO A 14 -8.05 -29.40 -16.30
C PRO A 14 -8.59 -28.16 -15.61
N MET A 15 -8.10 -27.89 -14.38
CA MET A 15 -8.41 -26.65 -13.66
C MET A 15 -8.12 -25.46 -14.58
N PRO A 16 -9.05 -24.51 -14.72
CA PRO A 16 -8.83 -23.34 -15.56
C PRO A 16 -7.56 -22.62 -15.09
N ALA A 17 -6.65 -22.40 -16.02
CA ALA A 17 -5.41 -21.68 -15.74
C ALA A 17 -5.75 -20.33 -15.07
N PRO A 18 -5.00 -19.91 -14.03
CA PRO A 18 -5.25 -18.63 -13.38
C PRO A 18 -5.22 -17.53 -14.43
N ALA A 19 -6.28 -16.73 -14.51
CA ALA A 19 -6.39 -15.64 -15.46
C ALA A 19 -5.17 -14.73 -15.33
N ALA A 20 -4.51 -14.41 -16.44
CA ALA A 20 -3.35 -13.53 -16.47
C ALA A 20 -3.66 -12.23 -15.69
N PRO A 21 -2.71 -11.72 -14.90
CA PRO A 21 -2.89 -10.50 -14.14
C PRO A 21 -3.24 -9.35 -15.09
N ARG A 22 -4.35 -8.67 -14.84
CA ARG A 22 -4.84 -7.57 -15.67
C ARG A 22 -4.68 -6.26 -14.92
N THR A 23 -4.29 -5.20 -15.61
CA THR A 23 -4.29 -3.82 -15.08
C THR A 23 -5.68 -3.50 -14.50
N PRO A 24 -5.78 -3.00 -13.26
CA PRO A 24 -7.05 -2.62 -12.69
C PRO A 24 -7.61 -1.40 -13.42
N ARG A 25 -8.89 -1.42 -13.79
CA ARG A 25 -9.54 -0.24 -14.37
C ARG A 25 -9.73 0.90 -13.38
N ARG A 26 -9.80 0.57 -12.08
CA ARG A 26 -9.99 1.52 -10.99
C ARG A 26 -9.08 1.18 -9.82
N VAL A 27 -8.49 2.23 -9.24
CA VAL A 27 -7.65 2.14 -8.04
C VAL A 27 -8.18 3.13 -7.00
N ALA A 28 -8.60 2.63 -5.84
CA ALA A 28 -8.92 3.50 -4.72
C ALA A 28 -7.67 3.79 -3.89
N LEU A 29 -7.41 5.06 -3.61
CA LEU A 29 -6.38 5.50 -2.69
C LEU A 29 -7.05 5.97 -1.39
N VAL A 30 -6.91 5.17 -0.35
CA VAL A 30 -7.60 5.37 0.93
C VAL A 30 -6.61 5.76 2.01
N SER A 31 -6.73 6.98 2.50
CA SER A 31 -5.97 7.42 3.66
C SER A 31 -6.66 7.01 4.96
N VAL A 32 -5.89 6.39 5.85
CA VAL A 32 -6.31 5.98 7.19
C VAL A 32 -5.82 6.98 8.26
N GLY A 33 -5.40 8.16 7.85
CA GLY A 33 -4.92 9.23 8.72
C GLY A 33 -6.02 10.00 9.48
N ALA A 34 -5.63 10.91 10.36
CA ALA A 34 -6.55 11.83 11.01
C ALA A 34 -7.15 12.80 9.98
N ARG A 35 -8.48 12.98 10.00
CA ARG A 35 -9.14 13.93 9.10
C ARG A 35 -8.62 15.34 9.34
N GLY A 36 -8.29 16.06 8.26
CA GLY A 36 -7.86 17.46 8.33
C GLY A 36 -6.38 17.69 8.66
N VAL A 37 -5.62 16.65 8.97
CA VAL A 37 -4.16 16.75 9.19
C VAL A 37 -3.45 16.11 8.01
N ARG A 38 -2.59 16.85 7.34
CA ARG A 38 -1.74 16.32 6.27
C ARG A 38 -0.73 15.35 6.86
N SER A 39 -0.82 14.09 6.51
CA SER A 39 0.09 13.05 6.97
C SER A 39 1.17 12.72 5.94
N ALA A 40 2.26 12.08 6.38
CA ALA A 40 3.28 11.58 5.46
C ALA A 40 2.71 10.51 4.52
N ALA A 41 1.79 9.68 5.00
CA ALA A 41 1.09 8.69 4.19
C ALA A 41 0.21 9.35 3.12
N ASP A 42 -0.51 10.44 3.46
CA ASP A 42 -1.31 11.20 2.50
C ASP A 42 -0.43 11.78 1.37
N HIS A 43 0.75 12.28 1.73
CA HIS A 43 1.67 12.83 0.73
C HIS A 43 2.16 11.73 -0.23
N LEU A 44 2.50 10.55 0.27
CA LEU A 44 2.93 9.44 -0.57
C LEU A 44 1.79 8.87 -1.43
N LEU A 45 0.54 8.86 -0.92
CA LEU A 45 -0.63 8.52 -1.73
C LEU A 45 -0.87 9.56 -2.84
N ALA A 46 -0.63 10.85 -2.57
CA ALA A 46 -0.71 11.88 -3.60
C ALA A 46 0.39 11.71 -4.66
N ASP A 47 1.64 11.45 -4.24
CA ASP A 47 2.75 11.13 -5.16
C ASP A 47 2.43 9.92 -6.05
N LEU A 48 1.78 8.89 -5.48
CA LEU A 48 1.33 7.72 -6.22
C LEU A 48 0.23 8.09 -7.22
N ALA A 49 -0.76 8.89 -6.80
CA ALA A 49 -1.86 9.34 -7.66
C ALA A 49 -1.35 10.14 -8.87
N GLU A 50 -0.36 11.00 -8.67
CA GLU A 50 0.25 11.80 -9.75
C GLU A 50 1.10 10.95 -10.71
N ALA A 51 1.84 9.98 -10.16
CA ALA A 51 2.74 9.16 -10.96
C ALA A 51 2.02 8.02 -11.72
N LEU A 52 0.95 7.47 -11.16
CA LEU A 52 0.24 6.31 -11.72
C LEU A 52 -0.16 6.49 -13.20
N PRO A 53 -0.80 7.61 -13.63
CA PRO A 53 -1.14 7.80 -15.03
C PRO A 53 0.09 8.01 -15.93
N VAL A 54 1.20 8.52 -15.40
CA VAL A 54 2.44 8.68 -16.15
C VAL A 54 3.04 7.30 -16.46
N TYR A 55 3.15 6.44 -15.45
CA TYR A 55 3.66 5.08 -15.62
C TYR A 55 2.73 4.22 -16.49
N ALA A 56 1.41 4.38 -16.39
CA ALA A 56 0.46 3.68 -17.25
C ALA A 56 0.70 4.02 -18.74
N ARG A 57 0.87 5.30 -19.07
CA ARG A 57 1.21 5.73 -20.44
C ARG A 57 2.56 5.16 -20.91
N MET A 58 3.58 5.18 -20.05
CA MET A 58 4.90 4.60 -20.38
C MET A 58 4.82 3.09 -20.63
N ALA A 59 3.95 2.38 -19.90
CA ALA A 59 3.70 0.95 -20.07
C ALA A 59 2.71 0.63 -21.20
N CYS A 60 2.25 1.63 -21.96
CA CYS A 60 1.24 1.48 -23.03
C CYS A 60 -0.06 0.80 -22.54
N VAL A 61 -0.48 1.06 -21.30
CA VAL A 61 -1.74 0.59 -20.72
C VAL A 61 -2.66 1.78 -20.42
N GLU A 62 -3.96 1.54 -20.43
CA GLU A 62 -4.95 2.56 -20.07
C GLU A 62 -4.77 2.99 -18.62
N PRO A 63 -4.62 4.29 -18.32
CA PRO A 63 -4.51 4.77 -16.95
C PRO A 63 -5.76 4.41 -16.14
N PRO A 64 -5.60 3.80 -14.94
CA PRO A 64 -6.74 3.49 -14.10
C PRO A 64 -7.39 4.76 -13.56
N GLU A 65 -8.72 4.72 -13.40
CA GLU A 65 -9.46 5.76 -12.67
C GLU A 65 -9.05 5.75 -11.19
N VAL A 66 -8.55 6.88 -10.69
CA VAL A 66 -8.17 7.03 -9.28
C VAL A 66 -9.34 7.57 -8.47
N THR A 67 -9.71 6.89 -7.39
CA THR A 67 -10.78 7.28 -6.48
C THR A 67 -10.27 7.40 -5.04
N LYS A 68 -10.99 8.14 -4.17
CA LYS A 68 -10.62 8.32 -2.76
C LYS A 68 -11.33 7.35 -1.81
N ALA A 69 -12.29 6.59 -2.30
CA ALA A 69 -13.04 5.64 -1.50
C ALA A 69 -13.22 4.33 -2.28
N PRO A 70 -13.14 3.18 -1.62
CA PRO A 70 -13.40 1.90 -2.24
C PRO A 70 -14.88 1.83 -2.66
N ARG A 71 -15.13 1.22 -3.82
CA ARG A 71 -16.49 0.99 -4.35
C ARG A 71 -16.62 -0.48 -4.73
N PRO A 72 -17.81 -1.07 -4.66
CA PRO A 72 -18.04 -2.41 -5.17
C PRO A 72 -17.55 -2.55 -6.62
N GLY A 73 -16.88 -3.65 -6.94
CA GLY A 73 -16.34 -3.89 -8.29
C GLY A 73 -15.03 -3.16 -8.61
N GLN A 74 -14.39 -2.49 -7.64
CA GLN A 74 -13.06 -1.93 -7.82
C GLN A 74 -11.99 -3.03 -8.00
N GLY A 75 -11.07 -2.79 -8.94
CA GLY A 75 -9.99 -3.74 -9.22
C GLY A 75 -8.90 -3.76 -8.17
N ALA A 76 -8.58 -2.61 -7.57
CA ALA A 76 -7.53 -2.48 -6.56
C ALA A 76 -7.79 -1.35 -5.55
N VAL A 77 -7.24 -1.51 -4.35
CA VAL A 77 -7.22 -0.50 -3.27
C VAL A 77 -5.79 -0.35 -2.78
N VAL A 78 -5.37 0.88 -2.52
CA VAL A 78 -4.11 1.19 -1.83
C VAL A 78 -4.45 1.88 -0.52
N LEU A 79 -4.11 1.26 0.60
CA LEU A 79 -4.31 1.80 1.94
C LEU A 79 -3.05 2.56 2.37
N GLY A 80 -3.18 3.84 2.73
CA GLY A 80 -2.10 4.62 3.31
C GLY A 80 -2.31 4.85 4.80
N CYS A 81 -1.35 4.48 5.63
CA CYS A 81 -1.43 4.66 7.08
C CYS A 81 -0.09 5.08 7.70
N GLU A 82 -0.15 5.70 8.87
CA GLU A 82 1.01 5.98 9.70
C GLU A 82 1.05 5.01 10.88
N SER A 83 2.11 4.21 10.96
CA SER A 83 2.38 3.33 12.11
C SER A 83 2.98 4.12 13.27
N ARG A 84 2.44 3.92 14.46
CA ARG A 84 2.99 4.46 15.72
C ARG A 84 3.44 3.32 16.61
N ALA A 85 4.66 3.42 17.13
CA ALA A 85 5.18 2.55 18.18
C ALA A 85 4.94 1.03 17.94
N ASP A 86 5.31 0.55 16.76
CA ASP A 86 5.23 -0.89 16.38
C ASP A 86 3.81 -1.50 16.39
N ALA A 87 2.78 -0.67 16.34
CA ALA A 87 1.39 -1.11 16.28
C ALA A 87 0.66 -0.47 15.09
N PRO A 88 -0.33 -1.16 14.51
CA PRO A 88 -1.22 -0.55 13.53
C PRO A 88 -2.02 0.57 14.20
N PRO A 89 -2.30 1.68 13.48
CA PRO A 89 -3.12 2.76 14.02
C PRO A 89 -4.54 2.26 14.29
N ALA A 90 -5.16 2.68 15.40
CA ALA A 90 -6.52 2.26 15.79
C ALA A 90 -7.53 2.43 14.65
N ARG A 91 -7.46 3.54 13.90
CA ARG A 91 -8.32 3.75 12.74
C ARG A 91 -8.15 2.74 11.62
N LEU A 92 -6.96 2.18 11.45
CA LEU A 92 -6.75 1.09 10.50
C LEU A 92 -7.47 -0.15 11.00
N VAL A 93 -7.35 -0.45 12.28
CA VAL A 93 -8.06 -1.58 12.91
C VAL A 93 -9.57 -1.39 12.77
N ASP A 94 -10.10 -0.21 13.12
CA ASP A 94 -11.52 0.13 12.97
C ASP A 94 -12.00 -0.01 11.52
N LEU A 95 -11.18 0.40 10.53
CA LEU A 95 -11.50 0.26 9.11
C LEU A 95 -11.55 -1.20 8.69
N LEU A 96 -10.63 -2.02 9.19
CA LEU A 96 -10.49 -3.43 8.82
C LEU A 96 -11.53 -4.32 9.50
N GLU A 97 -11.90 -4.02 10.75
CA GLU A 97 -12.88 -4.76 11.56
C GLU A 97 -14.32 -4.28 11.35
N GLY A 98 -14.49 -3.04 10.90
CA GLY A 98 -15.81 -2.44 10.69
C GLY A 98 -16.61 -3.15 9.61
N SER A 99 -17.92 -3.35 9.87
CA SER A 99 -18.88 -4.02 8.96
C SER A 99 -19.03 -3.38 7.57
N GLY A 100 -18.38 -2.25 7.34
CA GLY A 100 -18.31 -1.53 6.07
C GLY A 100 -16.88 -1.37 5.53
N GLY A 101 -15.93 -2.18 5.96
CA GLY A 101 -14.48 -2.03 5.73
C GLY A 101 -13.99 -1.93 4.28
N GLY A 102 -14.87 -1.91 3.31
CA GLY A 102 -14.53 -1.66 1.93
C GLY A 102 -13.69 -2.77 1.25
N LEU A 103 -13.24 -3.76 2.01
CA LEU A 103 -12.52 -4.91 1.46
C LEU A 103 -13.53 -5.97 1.03
N ALA A 104 -13.64 -6.17 -0.29
CA ALA A 104 -14.52 -7.19 -0.86
C ALA A 104 -13.72 -8.42 -1.30
N PRO A 105 -14.34 -9.62 -1.31
CA PRO A 105 -13.71 -10.82 -1.83
C PRO A 105 -13.14 -10.61 -3.24
N GLY A 106 -11.92 -11.09 -3.46
CA GLY A 106 -11.20 -10.95 -4.73
C GLY A 106 -10.61 -9.57 -5.04
N MET A 107 -10.89 -8.54 -4.23
CA MET A 107 -10.29 -7.20 -4.35
C MET A 107 -8.79 -7.26 -4.08
N ARG A 108 -7.98 -6.65 -4.94
CA ARG A 108 -6.53 -6.54 -4.75
C ARG A 108 -6.22 -5.39 -3.79
N VAL A 109 -5.50 -5.69 -2.72
CA VAL A 109 -5.16 -4.71 -1.67
C VAL A 109 -3.66 -4.53 -1.61
N TYR A 110 -3.22 -3.31 -1.80
CA TYR A 110 -1.85 -2.82 -1.60
C TYR A 110 -1.82 -1.87 -0.42
N ALA A 111 -0.65 -1.60 0.14
CA ALA A 111 -0.54 -0.63 1.23
C ALA A 111 0.75 0.20 1.20
N LEU A 112 0.65 1.39 1.79
CA LEU A 112 1.75 2.29 2.13
C LEU A 112 1.70 2.53 3.63
N SER A 113 2.64 1.99 4.38
CA SER A 113 2.76 2.22 5.82
C SER A 113 3.99 3.06 6.12
N VAL A 114 3.81 4.15 6.84
CA VAL A 114 4.88 5.11 7.18
C VAL A 114 5.09 5.12 8.67
N THR A 115 6.35 5.04 9.12
CA THR A 115 6.71 5.23 10.53
C THR A 115 7.58 6.45 10.73
N GLY A 116 7.38 7.20 11.82
CA GLY A 116 8.27 8.28 12.25
C GLY A 116 9.65 7.81 12.70
N LEU A 117 9.87 6.50 12.85
CA LEU A 117 11.16 5.93 13.20
C LEU A 117 12.06 5.77 11.97
N TYR A 118 13.37 5.67 12.21
CA TYR A 118 14.34 5.50 11.11
C TYR A 118 14.16 4.19 10.37
N GLU A 119 13.87 3.12 11.10
CA GLU A 119 13.74 1.76 10.59
C GLU A 119 12.37 1.53 9.95
N PRO A 120 12.28 1.24 8.62
CA PRO A 120 11.02 0.95 7.96
C PRO A 120 10.36 -0.33 8.47
N GLU A 121 11.13 -1.24 9.04
CA GLU A 121 10.66 -2.49 9.64
C GLU A 121 9.62 -2.24 10.76
N ARG A 122 9.66 -1.07 11.39
CA ARG A 122 8.68 -0.65 12.40
C ARG A 122 7.28 -0.35 11.83
N ALA A 123 7.16 -0.28 10.51
CA ALA A 123 5.88 -0.13 9.83
C ALA A 123 5.26 -1.48 9.41
N LEU A 124 5.98 -2.60 9.54
CA LEU A 124 5.51 -3.93 9.16
C LEU A 124 4.25 -4.39 9.91
N PRO A 125 4.08 -4.16 11.22
CA PRO A 125 2.86 -4.58 11.92
C PRO A 125 1.57 -4.07 11.29
N SER A 126 1.59 -2.86 10.69
CA SER A 126 0.43 -2.35 9.96
C SER A 126 0.19 -3.09 8.64
N LEU A 127 1.23 -3.47 7.91
CA LEU A 127 1.12 -4.28 6.70
C LEU A 127 0.61 -5.67 7.01
N ASP A 128 1.09 -6.29 8.10
CA ASP A 128 0.66 -7.61 8.56
C ASP A 128 -0.82 -7.61 8.97
N ALA A 129 -1.27 -6.56 9.69
CA ALA A 129 -2.67 -6.40 10.05
C ALA A 129 -3.58 -6.30 8.81
N ILE A 130 -3.15 -5.56 7.78
CA ILE A 130 -3.88 -5.47 6.51
C ILE A 130 -3.91 -6.83 5.81
N GLY A 131 -2.78 -7.56 5.78
CA GLY A 131 -2.70 -8.90 5.20
C GLY A 131 -3.65 -9.89 5.88
N GLN A 132 -3.72 -9.88 7.21
CA GLN A 132 -4.64 -10.70 8.00
C GLN A 132 -6.10 -10.35 7.71
N ALA A 133 -6.45 -9.06 7.65
CA ALA A 133 -7.78 -8.61 7.31
C ALA A 133 -8.19 -9.00 5.88
N CYS A 134 -7.25 -8.95 4.92
CA CYS A 134 -7.48 -9.46 3.57
C CYS A 134 -7.83 -10.95 3.57
N SER A 135 -7.08 -11.74 4.34
CA SER A 135 -7.35 -13.18 4.48
C SER A 135 -8.73 -13.44 5.10
N ALA A 136 -9.13 -12.67 6.09
CA ALA A 136 -10.43 -12.79 6.75
C ALA A 136 -11.61 -12.38 5.84
N SER A 137 -11.42 -11.38 4.98
CA SER A 137 -12.46 -10.85 4.07
C SER A 137 -12.51 -11.53 2.69
N GLY A 138 -11.57 -12.44 2.40
CA GLY A 138 -11.41 -13.03 1.07
C GLY A 138 -10.83 -12.07 0.01
N ALA A 139 -10.33 -10.90 0.43
CA ALA A 139 -9.56 -10.00 -0.42
C ALA A 139 -8.15 -10.57 -0.69
N ARG A 140 -7.52 -10.10 -1.75
CA ARG A 140 -6.16 -10.56 -2.11
C ARG A 140 -5.13 -9.54 -1.62
N TRP A 141 -4.34 -9.93 -0.63
CA TRP A 141 -3.16 -9.17 -0.24
C TRP A 141 -2.09 -9.21 -1.33
N MET A 142 -1.70 -8.06 -1.83
CA MET A 142 -0.75 -7.92 -2.94
C MET A 142 0.60 -7.35 -2.49
N GLY A 143 0.75 -7.05 -1.20
CA GLY A 143 1.98 -6.48 -0.65
C GLY A 143 1.91 -4.95 -0.46
N GLY A 144 3.03 -4.36 -0.05
CA GLY A 144 3.05 -2.94 0.24
C GLY A 144 4.44 -2.38 0.49
N VAL A 145 4.48 -1.07 0.75
CA VAL A 145 5.70 -0.34 1.06
C VAL A 145 5.70 0.06 2.53
N ALA A 146 6.77 -0.29 3.23
CA ALA A 146 7.09 0.19 4.57
C ALA A 146 8.13 1.31 4.47
N VAL A 147 7.79 2.51 4.93
CA VAL A 147 8.64 3.71 4.83
C VAL A 147 9.10 4.13 6.23
N GLY A 148 10.41 4.17 6.42
CA GLY A 148 11.04 4.76 7.61
C GLY A 148 11.25 6.26 7.45
N GLY A 149 11.44 6.95 8.57
CA GLY A 149 11.74 8.37 8.58
C GLY A 149 10.60 9.26 8.10
N GLY A 150 9.38 8.94 8.44
CA GLY A 150 8.17 9.67 8.06
C GLY A 150 8.21 11.17 8.38
N GLU A 151 8.93 11.56 9.43
CA GLU A 151 9.13 12.97 9.79
C GLU A 151 9.86 13.79 8.72
N LEU A 152 10.66 13.13 7.84
CA LEU A 152 11.32 13.77 6.71
C LEU A 152 10.45 13.88 5.45
N VAL A 153 9.32 13.19 5.40
CA VAL A 153 8.49 13.11 4.18
C VAL A 153 7.95 14.49 3.82
N LEU A 154 7.26 15.15 4.75
CA LEU A 154 6.65 16.47 4.52
C LEU A 154 7.68 17.58 4.35
N PRO A 155 8.73 17.72 5.18
CA PRO A 155 9.76 18.75 4.98
C PRO A 155 10.48 18.67 3.64
N THR A 156 10.61 17.46 3.08
CA THR A 156 11.28 17.25 1.79
C THR A 156 10.32 17.10 0.61
N ALA A 157 9.03 17.33 0.82
CA ALA A 157 7.98 17.17 -0.20
C ALA A 157 8.23 18.02 -1.45
N GLY A 158 8.73 19.25 -1.29
CA GLY A 158 9.06 20.15 -2.39
C GLY A 158 10.34 19.84 -3.17
N THR A 159 11.12 18.83 -2.76
CA THR A 159 12.34 18.45 -3.48
C THR A 159 12.03 17.51 -4.66
N PRO A 160 12.88 17.45 -5.70
CA PRO A 160 12.67 16.55 -6.84
C PRO A 160 12.52 15.09 -6.39
N ARG A 161 11.59 14.35 -7.03
CA ARG A 161 11.31 12.92 -6.70
C ARG A 161 12.56 12.05 -6.75
N MET A 162 13.41 12.23 -7.75
CA MET A 162 14.67 11.49 -7.93
C MET A 162 15.86 12.16 -7.26
N GLY A 163 15.64 13.26 -6.52
CA GLY A 163 16.65 13.90 -5.71
C GLY A 163 17.06 13.07 -4.49
N ILE A 164 18.24 13.33 -3.94
CA ILE A 164 18.82 12.55 -2.83
C ILE A 164 17.87 12.35 -1.64
N TRP A 165 17.02 13.34 -1.36
CA TRP A 165 16.10 13.31 -0.22
C TRP A 165 14.86 12.42 -0.41
N ARG A 166 14.45 12.19 -1.66
CA ARG A 166 13.21 11.44 -1.97
C ARG A 166 13.45 10.14 -2.71
N ARG A 167 14.61 9.95 -3.31
CA ARG A 167 14.90 8.88 -4.24
C ARG A 167 14.46 7.50 -3.74
N GLN A 168 14.89 7.09 -2.56
CA GLN A 168 14.59 5.73 -2.06
C GLN A 168 13.09 5.48 -1.87
N ARG A 169 12.36 6.46 -1.30
CA ARG A 169 10.91 6.33 -1.13
C ARG A 169 10.17 6.46 -2.46
N SER A 170 10.66 7.31 -3.38
CA SER A 170 10.08 7.42 -4.72
C SER A 170 10.26 6.13 -5.51
N GLU A 171 11.44 5.53 -5.51
CA GLU A 171 11.69 4.22 -6.12
C GLU A 171 10.81 3.11 -5.52
N ALA A 172 10.55 3.14 -4.21
CA ALA A 172 9.65 2.18 -3.57
C ALA A 172 8.20 2.37 -4.02
N VAL A 173 7.73 3.62 -4.11
CA VAL A 173 6.40 3.95 -4.65
C VAL A 173 6.30 3.57 -6.12
N ASP A 174 7.34 3.80 -6.93
CA ASP A 174 7.37 3.46 -8.34
C ASP A 174 7.28 1.92 -8.56
N ARG A 175 7.96 1.13 -7.71
CA ARG A 175 7.81 -0.35 -7.71
C ARG A 175 6.37 -0.77 -7.37
N LEU A 176 5.74 -0.11 -6.40
CA LEU A 176 4.34 -0.37 -6.06
C LEU A 176 3.42 -0.03 -7.23
N ILE A 177 3.64 1.10 -7.91
CA ILE A 177 2.90 1.47 -9.12
C ILE A 177 3.02 0.40 -10.20
N MET A 178 4.22 -0.09 -10.48
CA MET A 178 4.44 -1.15 -11.46
C MET A 178 3.71 -2.44 -11.08
N ALA A 179 3.70 -2.83 -9.81
CA ALA A 179 2.93 -3.97 -9.33
C ALA A 179 1.42 -3.76 -9.51
N ILE A 180 0.91 -2.57 -9.20
CA ILE A 180 -0.51 -2.22 -9.41
C ILE A 180 -0.88 -2.33 -10.88
N LEU A 181 -0.10 -1.73 -11.78
CA LEU A 181 -0.37 -1.71 -13.23
C LEU A 181 -0.29 -3.10 -13.86
N SER A 182 0.67 -3.93 -13.44
CA SER A 182 0.77 -5.32 -13.90
C SER A 182 -0.23 -6.25 -13.22
N GLY A 183 -0.88 -5.81 -12.12
CA GLY A 183 -1.74 -6.66 -11.29
C GLY A 183 -0.98 -7.76 -10.55
N ALA A 184 0.34 -7.59 -10.38
CA ALA A 184 1.22 -8.54 -9.71
C ALA A 184 1.33 -8.24 -8.20
N GLU A 185 1.86 -9.21 -7.46
CA GLU A 185 2.23 -9.02 -6.07
C GLU A 185 3.47 -8.13 -5.97
N ALA A 186 3.42 -7.11 -5.13
CA ALA A 186 4.55 -6.22 -4.85
C ALA A 186 5.50 -6.84 -3.81
N GLY A 187 5.02 -7.80 -3.01
CA GLY A 187 5.72 -8.22 -1.80
C GLY A 187 5.85 -7.07 -0.79
N VAL A 188 6.81 -7.18 0.12
CA VAL A 188 7.11 -6.11 1.09
C VAL A 188 8.35 -5.34 0.62
N ILE A 189 8.18 -4.05 0.35
CA ILE A 189 9.23 -3.13 -0.09
C ILE A 189 9.61 -2.23 1.08
N LEU A 190 10.88 -2.21 1.47
CA LEU A 190 11.40 -1.37 2.55
C LEU A 190 12.07 -0.12 1.97
N ALA A 191 11.63 1.07 2.39
CA ALA A 191 12.21 2.35 2.01
C ALA A 191 12.82 3.04 3.23
N ARG A 192 14.15 3.14 3.29
CA ARG A 192 14.89 3.80 4.37
C ARG A 192 15.06 5.29 4.10
N PRO A 193 15.27 6.12 5.15
CA PRO A 193 15.66 7.50 4.95
C PRO A 193 17.01 7.60 4.20
N PRO A 194 17.21 8.64 3.39
CA PRO A 194 18.44 8.82 2.59
C PRO A 194 19.65 9.26 3.42
N VAL A 195 19.46 9.50 4.71
CA VAL A 195 20.50 9.95 5.64
C VAL A 195 20.89 8.84 6.60
N PRO A 196 22.12 8.80 7.10
CA PRO A 196 22.51 7.81 8.12
C PRO A 196 21.75 8.04 9.42
N LYS A 197 21.61 7.00 10.23
CA LYS A 197 20.81 7.01 11.47
C LYS A 197 21.19 8.14 12.46
N TRP A 198 22.46 8.47 12.57
CA TRP A 198 22.92 9.59 13.41
C TRP A 198 22.45 10.94 12.85
N GLY A 199 22.51 11.13 11.53
CA GLY A 199 22.04 12.36 10.88
C GLY A 199 20.52 12.53 11.01
N TYR A 200 19.76 11.42 10.90
CA TYR A 200 18.32 11.43 11.14
C TYR A 200 17.99 11.86 12.59
N ARG A 201 18.71 11.31 13.58
CA ARG A 201 18.53 11.68 14.99
C ARG A 201 18.82 13.17 15.25
N LEU A 202 19.84 13.71 14.57
CA LEU A 202 20.20 15.13 14.68
C LEU A 202 19.12 16.00 14.04
N ALA A 203 18.67 15.68 12.82
CA ALA A 203 17.60 16.41 12.12
C ALA A 203 16.30 16.43 12.94
N ARG A 204 15.95 15.31 13.57
CA ARG A 204 14.81 15.23 14.47
C ARG A 204 14.92 16.15 15.68
N ARG A 205 16.10 16.24 16.32
CA ARG A 205 16.32 17.13 17.46
C ARG A 205 16.21 18.61 17.07
N ILE A 206 16.66 18.98 15.88
CA ILE A 206 16.58 20.36 15.39
C ILE A 206 15.14 20.71 14.98
N GLY A 207 14.42 19.77 14.36
CA GLY A 207 13.02 19.97 13.93
C GLY A 207 11.99 19.98 15.07
N THR A 208 12.34 19.44 16.24
CA THR A 208 11.52 19.46 17.47
C THR A 208 11.95 20.58 18.42
N GLY A 209 12.65 21.62 17.91
CA GLY A 209 12.91 22.83 18.69
C GLY A 209 11.61 23.41 19.27
N PRO A 210 11.62 24.01 20.49
CA PRO A 210 10.42 24.49 21.14
C PRO A 210 9.69 25.45 20.19
N GLU A 211 8.41 25.19 19.96
CA GLU A 211 7.50 26.15 19.35
C GLU A 211 7.71 27.49 20.09
N ALA A 212 8.11 28.51 19.34
CA ALA A 212 8.18 29.85 19.89
C ALA A 212 6.77 30.21 20.38
N PRO A 213 6.62 30.66 21.65
CA PRO A 213 5.31 31.08 22.12
C PRO A 213 4.80 32.24 21.28
N ALA A 214 3.56 32.09 20.80
CA ALA A 214 2.83 33.13 20.07
C ALA A 214 2.53 34.34 20.98
#